data_b549910ef67b5b3004161346cab53fc6
#
_entry.id   b549910ef67b5b3004161346cab53fc6
#
_cell.length_a   1.000
_cell.length_b   1.000
_cell.length_c   1.000
_cell.angle_alpha   90.00
_cell.angle_beta   90.00
_cell.angle_gamma   90.00
#
_symmetry.space_group_name_H-M   'P 1'
#
loop_
_entity.id
_entity.type
_entity.pdbx_description
1 polymer ?
#
loop_
_entity_poly.entity_id
_entity_poly.type
_entity_poly.pdbx_seq_one_letter_code
_entity_poly.pdbx_strand_id
1 'polypeptide(L)'
;MKLSINIDNLIPARRVCKTDMKVTENSKQAQRKEVMAVLAHSEAAEISGRLEAIALPAHENLRQPEKGLVMVRGRIGGDGAPFNLGEATVSRAAVRLSTGEVGFGYTLGRDGEKARMIALCDALVQSDQFADVVESKVIAPLRAAITAKRNRKSAEAAATRVDFYTLVRGEG
;
A
#
# COMPACT_ATOMS: atom_id res chain seq x y z
N MET A 1 -2.60 -66.19 1.15
CA MET A 1 -2.06 -64.98 0.54
C MET A 1 -2.58 -63.81 1.37
N LYS A 2 -1.79 -63.33 2.37
CA LYS A 2 -2.18 -62.25 3.28
C LYS A 2 -1.57 -60.95 2.75
N LEU A 3 -2.40 -60.01 2.29
CA LEU A 3 -1.96 -58.65 2.00
C LEU A 3 -1.86 -57.89 3.31
N SER A 4 -0.65 -57.49 3.67
CA SER A 4 -0.36 -56.61 4.79
C SER A 4 -0.36 -55.16 4.24
N ILE A 5 -1.36 -54.36 4.61
CA ILE A 5 -1.42 -52.93 4.30
C ILE A 5 -0.63 -52.22 5.37
N ASN A 6 0.51 -51.60 4.96
CA ASN A 6 1.34 -50.79 5.83
C ASN A 6 0.78 -49.36 5.87
N ILE A 7 0.27 -48.93 7.05
CA ILE A 7 -0.36 -47.64 7.30
C ILE A 7 0.63 -46.66 7.97
N ASP A 8 1.92 -46.81 7.75
CA ASP A 8 2.96 -45.98 8.44
C ASP A 8 3.39 -44.73 7.66
N ASN A 9 2.50 -44.11 6.87
CA ASN A 9 2.83 -42.83 6.24
C ASN A 9 1.78 -41.74 6.51
N LEU A 10 1.43 -41.60 7.80
CA LEU A 10 0.64 -40.45 8.22
C LEU A 10 1.62 -39.32 8.53
N ILE A 11 1.77 -38.39 7.58
CA ILE A 11 2.57 -37.17 7.74
C ILE A 11 2.02 -36.44 8.96
N PRO A 12 2.85 -36.17 10.00
CA PRO A 12 2.37 -35.41 11.15
C PRO A 12 2.04 -34.01 10.70
N ALA A 13 0.81 -33.56 10.94
CA ALA A 13 0.41 -32.17 10.77
C ALA A 13 1.42 -31.28 11.51
N ARG A 14 2.21 -30.52 10.76
CA ARG A 14 3.12 -29.52 11.32
C ARG A 14 2.26 -28.59 12.20
N ARG A 15 2.48 -28.64 13.51
CA ARG A 15 1.99 -27.61 14.41
C ARG A 15 2.65 -26.30 13.99
N VAL A 16 1.90 -25.47 13.28
CA VAL A 16 2.33 -24.10 12.96
C VAL A 16 2.55 -23.39 14.31
N CYS A 17 3.79 -23.05 14.59
CA CYS A 17 4.16 -22.40 15.84
C CYS A 17 3.55 -20.99 15.87
N LYS A 18 3.08 -20.53 17.06
CA LYS A 18 2.55 -19.15 17.20
C LYS A 18 3.53 -18.07 16.73
N THR A 19 4.81 -18.37 16.72
CA THR A 19 5.88 -17.49 16.23
C THR A 19 5.85 -17.38 14.71
N ASP A 20 5.62 -18.48 13.98
CA ASP A 20 5.55 -18.49 12.51
C ASP A 20 4.30 -17.74 12.02
N MET A 21 3.18 -17.84 12.73
CA MET A 21 1.97 -17.07 12.43
C MET A 21 2.19 -15.55 12.58
N LYS A 22 2.88 -15.10 13.63
CA LYS A 22 3.17 -13.68 13.84
C LYS A 22 4.13 -13.11 12.78
N VAL A 23 5.10 -13.89 12.33
CA VAL A 23 6.05 -13.47 11.27
C VAL A 23 5.34 -13.33 9.93
N THR A 24 4.45 -14.27 9.58
CA THR A 24 3.67 -14.19 8.34
C THR A 24 2.64 -13.07 8.36
N GLU A 25 2.00 -12.81 9.50
CA GLU A 25 1.06 -11.71 9.65
C GLU A 25 1.75 -10.33 9.52
N ASN A 26 2.91 -10.18 10.13
CA ASN A 26 3.71 -8.95 10.04
C ASN A 26 4.20 -8.70 8.60
N SER A 27 4.55 -9.75 7.84
CA SER A 27 4.93 -9.63 6.43
C SER A 27 3.74 -9.21 5.54
N LYS A 28 2.56 -9.76 5.76
CA LYS A 28 1.33 -9.37 5.04
C LYS A 28 0.94 -7.91 5.33
N GLN A 29 1.08 -7.47 6.56
CA GLN A 29 0.82 -6.07 6.93
C GLN A 29 1.82 -5.11 6.28
N ALA A 30 3.11 -5.48 6.23
CA ALA A 30 4.14 -4.69 5.57
C ALA A 30 3.84 -4.56 4.05
N GLN A 31 3.48 -5.66 3.40
CA GLN A 31 3.09 -5.67 1.99
C GLN A 31 1.87 -4.78 1.73
N ARG A 32 0.81 -4.89 2.55
CA ARG A 32 -0.38 -4.01 2.44
C ARG A 32 -0.03 -2.54 2.59
N LYS A 33 0.87 -2.21 3.51
CA LYS A 33 1.34 -0.83 3.71
C LYS A 33 2.07 -0.29 2.47
N GLU A 34 2.91 -1.10 1.84
CA GLU A 34 3.60 -0.71 0.59
C GLU A 34 2.61 -0.51 -0.56
N VAL A 35 1.67 -1.43 -0.75
CA VAL A 35 0.61 -1.32 -1.75
C VAL A 35 -0.21 -0.05 -1.54
N MET A 36 -0.62 0.22 -0.31
CA MET A 36 -1.37 1.42 0.04
C MET A 36 -0.58 2.70 -0.28
N ALA A 37 0.73 2.72 -0.01
CA ALA A 37 1.59 3.86 -0.33
C ALA A 37 1.68 4.10 -1.85
N VAL A 38 1.79 3.05 -2.65
CA VAL A 38 1.79 3.14 -4.12
C VAL A 38 0.45 3.72 -4.61
N LEU A 39 -0.67 3.14 -4.19
CA LEU A 39 -2.01 3.56 -4.61
C LEU A 39 -2.33 5.01 -4.19
N ALA A 40 -1.95 5.40 -2.97
CA ALA A 40 -2.18 6.76 -2.49
C ALA A 40 -1.44 7.82 -3.32
N HIS A 41 -0.24 7.50 -3.84
CA HIS A 41 0.56 8.41 -4.66
C HIS A 41 0.26 8.35 -6.17
N SER A 42 -0.50 7.35 -6.63
CA SER A 42 -0.93 7.22 -8.02
C SER A 42 -2.10 8.14 -8.35
N GLU A 43 -2.30 8.43 -9.60
CA GLU A 43 -3.46 9.19 -10.08
C GLU A 43 -4.70 8.29 -10.20
N ALA A 44 -5.89 8.83 -9.92
CA ALA A 44 -7.14 8.05 -9.95
C ALA A 44 -7.39 7.40 -11.33
N ALA A 45 -7.13 8.15 -12.41
CA ALA A 45 -7.29 7.65 -13.78
C ALA A 45 -6.35 6.46 -14.11
N GLU A 46 -5.12 6.47 -13.58
CA GLU A 46 -4.19 5.37 -13.78
C GLU A 46 -4.65 4.10 -13.04
N ILE A 47 -5.20 4.25 -11.84
CA ILE A 47 -5.75 3.12 -11.06
C ILE A 47 -6.98 2.55 -11.77
N SER A 48 -7.92 3.41 -12.19
CA SER A 48 -9.15 3.02 -12.91
C SER A 48 -8.83 2.23 -14.17
N GLY A 49 -8.01 2.78 -15.06
CA GLY A 49 -7.69 2.12 -16.32
C GLY A 49 -7.00 0.75 -16.16
N ARG A 50 -6.26 0.55 -15.06
CA ARG A 50 -5.64 -0.75 -14.75
C ARG A 50 -6.62 -1.73 -14.13
N LEU A 51 -7.56 -1.26 -13.32
CA LEU A 51 -8.62 -2.10 -12.74
C LEU A 51 -9.59 -2.60 -13.81
N GLU A 52 -9.90 -1.81 -14.83
CA GLU A 52 -10.74 -2.19 -15.95
C GLU A 52 -10.16 -3.37 -16.77
N ALA A 53 -8.83 -3.55 -16.73
CA ALA A 53 -8.15 -4.66 -17.40
C ALA A 53 -8.18 -5.99 -16.61
N ILE A 54 -8.86 -6.02 -15.46
CA ILE A 54 -8.97 -7.19 -14.59
C ILE A 54 -10.45 -7.56 -14.41
N ALA A 55 -10.75 -8.84 -14.49
CA ALA A 55 -12.08 -9.34 -14.13
C ALA A 55 -12.25 -9.24 -12.62
N LEU A 56 -13.00 -8.24 -12.17
CA LEU A 56 -13.23 -7.97 -10.75
C LEU A 56 -14.30 -8.91 -10.20
N PRO A 57 -14.10 -9.47 -8.99
CA PRO A 57 -15.15 -10.22 -8.31
C PRO A 57 -16.30 -9.30 -7.88
N ALA A 58 -17.46 -9.87 -7.61
CA ALA A 58 -18.56 -9.14 -6.98
C ALA A 58 -18.10 -8.57 -5.64
N HIS A 59 -18.48 -7.32 -5.39
CA HIS A 59 -18.09 -6.60 -4.18
C HIS A 59 -19.18 -5.62 -3.76
N GLU A 60 -19.20 -5.28 -2.48
CA GLU A 60 -20.12 -4.32 -1.88
C GLU A 60 -19.35 -3.23 -1.11
N ASN A 61 -19.94 -2.05 -1.04
CA ASN A 61 -19.39 -0.99 -0.21
C ASN A 61 -19.87 -1.17 1.23
N LEU A 62 -18.97 -1.53 2.16
CA LEU A 62 -19.25 -1.53 3.59
C LEU A 62 -19.34 -0.10 4.15
N ARG A 63 -18.53 0.78 3.56
CA ARG A 63 -18.56 2.21 3.82
C ARG A 63 -18.54 2.94 2.48
N GLN A 64 -19.57 3.72 2.23
CA GLN A 64 -19.60 4.61 1.06
C GLN A 64 -18.44 5.61 1.13
N PRO A 65 -17.92 6.05 -0.02
CA PRO A 65 -16.88 7.07 -0.05
C PRO A 65 -17.32 8.33 0.71
N GLU A 66 -16.60 8.65 1.77
CA GLU A 66 -16.87 9.81 2.62
C GLU A 66 -15.64 10.68 2.79
N LYS A 67 -15.86 11.96 3.06
CA LYS A 67 -14.83 12.94 3.34
C LYS A 67 -14.76 13.20 4.83
N GLY A 68 -13.55 13.37 5.35
CA GLY A 68 -13.31 13.68 6.75
C GLY A 68 -12.08 14.55 6.93
N LEU A 69 -11.86 15.01 8.14
CA LEU A 69 -10.66 15.74 8.55
C LEU A 69 -9.82 14.85 9.44
N VAL A 70 -8.50 14.93 9.28
CA VAL A 70 -7.53 14.28 10.16
C VAL A 70 -6.52 15.28 10.66
N MET A 71 -6.18 15.18 11.93
CA MET A 71 -5.16 16.01 12.55
C MET A 71 -3.78 15.64 11.99
N VAL A 72 -3.08 16.65 11.48
CA VAL A 72 -1.68 16.53 11.03
C VAL A 72 -0.76 16.95 12.17
N ARG A 73 0.21 16.09 12.46
CA ARG A 73 1.22 16.36 13.50
C ARG A 73 2.58 16.62 12.86
N GLY A 74 3.25 17.63 13.33
CA GLY A 74 4.61 17.99 12.97
C GLY A 74 5.58 17.86 14.14
N ARG A 75 6.88 18.02 13.86
CA ARG A 75 7.95 18.15 14.87
C ARG A 75 8.81 19.35 14.54
N ILE A 76 9.18 20.14 15.51
CA ILE A 76 10.11 21.25 15.34
C ILE A 76 11.51 20.67 15.17
N GLY A 77 12.24 21.14 14.15
CA GLY A 77 13.62 20.70 13.88
C GLY A 77 13.81 19.23 13.53
N GLY A 78 12.72 18.47 13.29
CA GLY A 78 12.76 17.05 12.91
C GLY A 78 12.71 16.07 14.09
N ASP A 79 13.32 16.36 15.20
CA ASP A 79 13.45 15.53 16.42
C ASP A 79 12.80 16.13 17.67
N GLY A 80 12.29 17.35 17.59
CA GLY A 80 11.53 18.01 18.67
C GLY A 80 10.23 17.29 19.05
N ALA A 81 9.59 17.75 20.13
CA ALA A 81 8.30 17.23 20.58
C ALA A 81 7.23 17.37 19.49
N PRO A 82 6.35 16.37 19.31
CA PRO A 82 5.28 16.45 18.32
C PRO A 82 4.22 17.48 18.74
N PHE A 83 3.76 18.28 17.79
CA PHE A 83 2.66 19.25 17.98
C PHE A 83 1.63 19.13 16.86
N ASN A 84 0.41 19.58 17.12
CA ASN A 84 -0.65 19.60 16.12
C ASN A 84 -0.45 20.79 15.19
N LEU A 85 -0.19 20.50 13.91
CA LEU A 85 0.06 21.52 12.88
C LEU A 85 -1.23 22.09 12.32
N GLY A 86 -2.26 21.26 12.18
CA GLY A 86 -3.54 21.61 11.56
C GLY A 86 -4.33 20.37 11.14
N GLU A 87 -5.31 20.57 10.28
CA GLU A 87 -6.16 19.49 9.76
C GLU A 87 -5.99 19.34 8.25
N ALA A 88 -6.01 18.10 7.79
CA ALA A 88 -6.02 17.77 6.36
C ALA A 88 -7.31 17.04 5.99
N THR A 89 -7.87 17.40 4.84
CA THR A 89 -9.03 16.68 4.29
C THR A 89 -8.57 15.33 3.74
N VAL A 90 -9.33 14.29 4.04
CA VAL A 90 -9.12 12.94 3.53
C VAL A 90 -10.41 12.37 2.99
N SER A 91 -10.30 11.46 2.02
CA SER A 91 -11.39 10.60 1.58
C SER A 91 -11.10 9.18 2.03
N ARG A 92 -12.13 8.46 2.46
CA ARG A 92 -12.05 7.09 2.94
C ARG A 92 -13.22 6.27 2.45
N ALA A 93 -12.98 4.98 2.22
CA ALA A 93 -14.00 4.01 1.83
C ALA A 93 -13.64 2.62 2.40
N ALA A 94 -14.61 1.72 2.45
CA ALA A 94 -14.36 0.32 2.76
C ALA A 94 -15.20 -0.57 1.84
N VAL A 95 -14.59 -1.63 1.33
CA VAL A 95 -15.18 -2.57 0.37
C VAL A 95 -15.02 -3.99 0.92
N ARG A 96 -16.04 -4.83 0.70
CA ARG A 96 -15.98 -6.27 0.94
C ARG A 96 -16.12 -7.00 -0.38
N LEU A 97 -15.25 -7.97 -0.63
CA LEU A 97 -15.40 -8.90 -1.75
C LEU A 97 -16.42 -9.99 -1.41
N SER A 98 -17.00 -10.60 -2.43
CA SER A 98 -17.89 -11.77 -2.25
C SER A 98 -17.18 -12.97 -1.62
N THR A 99 -15.87 -13.03 -1.69
CA THR A 99 -15.00 -14.03 -1.06
C THR A 99 -14.75 -13.77 0.44
N GLY A 100 -15.15 -12.57 0.94
CA GLY A 100 -15.13 -12.22 2.36
C GLY A 100 -14.06 -11.23 2.78
N GLU A 101 -13.02 -11.01 1.96
CA GLU A 101 -11.93 -10.07 2.27
C GLU A 101 -12.45 -8.63 2.33
N VAL A 102 -11.94 -7.88 3.30
CA VAL A 102 -12.31 -6.47 3.52
C VAL A 102 -11.10 -5.58 3.28
N GLY A 103 -11.26 -4.63 2.36
CA GLY A 103 -10.25 -3.64 2.08
C GLY A 103 -10.67 -2.24 2.52
N PHE A 104 -9.68 -1.44 2.86
CA PHE A 104 -9.83 -0.06 3.28
C PHE A 104 -9.08 0.86 2.34
N GLY A 105 -9.73 1.93 1.89
CA GLY A 105 -9.12 2.97 1.08
C GLY A 105 -9.02 4.29 1.84
N TYR A 106 -7.85 4.91 1.74
CA TYR A 106 -7.56 6.17 2.41
C TYR A 106 -6.67 7.03 1.50
N THR A 107 -7.09 8.25 1.21
CA THR A 107 -6.32 9.18 0.39
C THR A 107 -6.48 10.61 0.86
N LEU A 108 -5.44 11.43 0.69
CA LEU A 108 -5.53 12.87 0.91
C LEU A 108 -6.42 13.51 -0.15
N GLY A 109 -7.17 14.53 0.26
CA GLY A 109 -8.06 15.28 -0.62
C GLY A 109 -9.50 14.76 -0.60
N ARG A 110 -10.27 15.16 -1.62
CA ARG A 110 -11.72 14.97 -1.68
C ARG A 110 -12.16 13.93 -2.70
N ASP A 111 -11.24 13.11 -3.18
CA ASP A 111 -11.49 12.10 -4.20
C ASP A 111 -12.00 10.80 -3.59
N GLY A 112 -13.34 10.70 -3.47
CA GLY A 112 -14.01 9.53 -2.93
C GLY A 112 -13.88 8.30 -3.83
N GLU A 113 -13.90 8.49 -5.17
CA GLU A 113 -13.75 7.38 -6.11
C GLU A 113 -12.36 6.76 -6.03
N LYS A 114 -11.32 7.59 -5.90
CA LYS A 114 -9.97 7.11 -5.64
C LYS A 114 -9.91 6.29 -4.34
N ALA A 115 -10.54 6.78 -3.26
CA ALA A 115 -10.58 6.03 -2.00
C ALA A 115 -11.29 4.67 -2.16
N ARG A 116 -12.38 4.60 -2.94
CA ARG A 116 -13.08 3.34 -3.25
C ARG A 116 -12.21 2.37 -4.04
N MET A 117 -11.51 2.86 -5.08
CA MET A 117 -10.59 2.03 -5.87
C MET A 117 -9.42 1.49 -5.02
N ILE A 118 -8.88 2.31 -4.12
CA ILE A 118 -7.84 1.89 -3.17
C ILE A 118 -8.38 0.79 -2.25
N ALA A 119 -9.61 0.95 -1.72
CA ALA A 119 -10.24 -0.07 -0.88
C ALA A 119 -10.41 -1.40 -1.63
N LEU A 120 -10.83 -1.33 -2.89
CA LEU A 120 -10.97 -2.51 -3.73
C LEU A 120 -9.63 -3.20 -3.98
N CYS A 121 -8.58 -2.46 -4.32
CA CYS A 121 -7.23 -3.02 -4.48
C CYS A 121 -6.72 -3.65 -3.18
N ASP A 122 -6.95 -3.01 -2.03
CA ASP A 122 -6.54 -3.57 -0.73
C ASP A 122 -7.25 -4.89 -0.41
N ALA A 123 -8.54 -5.01 -0.75
CA ALA A 123 -9.28 -6.26 -0.61
C ALA A 123 -8.75 -7.36 -1.54
N LEU A 124 -8.48 -7.01 -2.81
CA LEU A 124 -7.96 -7.94 -3.82
C LEU A 124 -6.57 -8.48 -3.47
N VAL A 125 -5.69 -7.65 -2.92
CA VAL A 125 -4.33 -8.06 -2.47
C VAL A 125 -4.40 -9.05 -1.31
N GLN A 126 -5.47 -9.04 -0.52
CA GLN A 126 -5.66 -9.98 0.57
C GLN A 126 -6.22 -11.34 0.11
N SER A 127 -6.79 -11.40 -1.09
CA SER A 127 -7.34 -12.63 -1.66
C SER A 127 -6.26 -13.45 -2.34
N ASP A 128 -6.15 -14.72 -1.99
CA ASP A 128 -5.16 -15.64 -2.59
C ASP A 128 -5.38 -15.84 -4.11
N GLN A 129 -6.61 -15.59 -4.61
CA GLN A 129 -6.94 -15.74 -6.03
C GLN A 129 -6.53 -14.53 -6.87
N PHE A 130 -6.55 -13.32 -6.30
CA PHE A 130 -6.38 -12.06 -7.04
C PHE A 130 -5.06 -11.35 -6.73
N ALA A 131 -4.37 -11.70 -5.65
CA ALA A 131 -3.16 -11.01 -5.20
C ALA A 131 -2.09 -10.89 -6.30
N ASP A 132 -1.74 -11.99 -6.96
CA ASP A 132 -0.71 -12.02 -8.00
C ASP A 132 -1.11 -11.22 -9.26
N VAL A 133 -2.39 -11.28 -9.62
CA VAL A 133 -2.92 -10.54 -10.77
C VAL A 133 -2.90 -9.04 -10.52
N VAL A 134 -3.32 -8.62 -9.32
CA VAL A 134 -3.32 -7.21 -8.92
C VAL A 134 -1.89 -6.70 -8.77
N GLU A 135 -0.99 -7.45 -8.15
CA GLU A 135 0.42 -7.07 -8.06
C GLU A 135 1.03 -6.86 -9.45
N SER A 136 0.86 -7.81 -10.37
CA SER A 136 1.49 -7.74 -11.70
C SER A 136 0.86 -6.69 -12.61
N LYS A 137 -0.48 -6.57 -12.64
CA LYS A 137 -1.18 -5.70 -13.59
C LYS A 137 -1.44 -4.28 -13.07
N VAL A 138 -1.54 -4.10 -11.75
CA VAL A 138 -1.86 -2.80 -11.15
C VAL A 138 -0.67 -2.23 -10.38
N ILE A 139 -0.20 -2.93 -9.35
CA ILE A 139 0.72 -2.36 -8.36
C ILE A 139 2.13 -2.19 -8.94
N ALA A 140 2.70 -3.21 -9.56
CA ALA A 140 4.05 -3.15 -10.09
C ALA A 140 4.23 -2.06 -11.17
N PRO A 141 3.31 -1.91 -12.15
CA PRO A 141 3.41 -0.81 -13.11
C PRO A 141 3.23 0.58 -12.49
N LEU A 142 2.33 0.74 -11.49
CA LEU A 142 2.17 2.01 -10.78
C LEU A 142 3.43 2.36 -9.97
N ARG A 143 4.03 1.37 -9.31
CA ARG A 143 5.30 1.50 -8.58
C ARG A 143 6.43 1.96 -9.51
N ALA A 144 6.52 1.37 -10.70
CA ALA A 144 7.51 1.77 -11.72
C ALA A 144 7.28 3.21 -12.19
N ALA A 145 6.04 3.61 -12.45
CA ALA A 145 5.69 4.98 -12.87
C ALA A 145 6.04 6.03 -11.77
N ILE A 146 5.75 5.73 -10.51
CA ILE A 146 6.12 6.61 -9.38
C ILE A 146 7.63 6.74 -9.27
N THR A 147 8.36 5.64 -9.38
CA THR A 147 9.83 5.64 -9.33
C THR A 147 10.43 6.46 -10.46
N ALA A 148 9.94 6.29 -11.69
CA ALA A 148 10.37 7.09 -12.84
C ALA A 148 10.09 8.59 -12.63
N LYS A 149 8.90 8.94 -12.13
CA LYS A 149 8.54 10.34 -11.81
C LYS A 149 9.45 10.94 -10.72
N ARG A 150 9.79 10.17 -9.69
CA ARG A 150 10.73 10.59 -8.64
C ARG A 150 12.13 10.82 -9.19
N ASN A 151 12.64 9.87 -9.99
CA ASN A 151 13.99 9.96 -10.56
C ASN A 151 14.11 11.17 -11.49
N ARG A 152 13.09 11.42 -12.32
CA ARG A 152 13.05 12.62 -13.17
C ARG A 152 13.09 13.91 -12.34
N LYS A 153 12.24 14.04 -11.32
CA LYS A 153 12.25 15.21 -10.43
C LYS A 153 13.57 15.39 -9.69
N SER A 154 14.19 14.28 -9.26
CA SER A 154 15.50 14.32 -8.61
C SER A 154 16.59 14.78 -9.56
N ALA A 155 16.57 14.34 -10.82
CA ALA A 155 17.52 14.79 -11.84
C ALA A 155 17.32 16.28 -12.19
N GLU A 156 16.06 16.73 -12.34
CA GLU A 156 15.72 18.14 -12.55
C GLU A 156 16.24 19.02 -11.40
N ALA A 157 16.02 18.59 -10.15
CA ALA A 157 16.51 19.31 -8.97
C ALA A 157 18.04 19.31 -8.87
N ALA A 158 18.68 18.19 -9.22
CA ALA A 158 20.15 18.11 -9.24
C ALA A 158 20.78 19.02 -10.30
N ALA A 159 20.12 19.20 -11.44
CA ALA A 159 20.60 20.09 -12.51
C ALA A 159 20.57 21.57 -12.12
N THR A 160 19.73 21.96 -11.15
CA THR A 160 19.63 23.34 -10.63
C THR A 160 20.37 23.53 -9.31
N ARG A 161 21.10 22.52 -8.83
CA ARG A 161 21.85 22.62 -7.58
C ARG A 161 23.00 23.62 -7.72
N VAL A 162 23.04 24.56 -6.80
CA VAL A 162 24.16 25.51 -6.66
C VAL A 162 25.03 25.06 -5.50
N ASP A 163 26.30 24.82 -5.76
CA ASP A 163 27.28 24.56 -4.72
C ASP A 163 27.92 25.86 -4.25
N PHE A 164 27.67 26.24 -3.01
CA PHE A 164 28.28 27.41 -2.38
C PHE A 164 29.64 27.03 -1.78
N TYR A 165 30.69 27.54 -2.34
CA TYR A 165 32.04 27.45 -1.73
C TYR A 165 32.22 28.58 -0.75
N THR A 166 32.38 28.28 0.53
CA THR A 166 32.86 29.25 1.51
C THR A 166 34.38 29.37 1.37
N LEU A 167 34.85 30.50 0.87
CA LEU A 167 36.27 30.83 0.95
C LEU A 167 36.65 30.99 2.43
N VAL A 168 37.47 30.10 2.94
CA VAL A 168 38.08 30.25 4.26
C VAL A 168 38.94 31.52 4.17
N ARG A 169 38.55 32.58 4.87
CA ARG A 169 39.37 33.80 5.03
C ARG A 169 40.63 33.39 5.77
N GLY A 170 41.75 33.41 5.07
CA GLY A 170 43.03 33.14 5.68
C GLY A 170 43.25 34.06 6.84
N GLU A 171 43.68 33.52 7.97
CA GLU A 171 44.22 34.30 9.07
C GLU A 171 45.51 34.97 8.53
N GLY A 172 45.47 36.33 8.47
CA GLY A 172 46.63 37.16 8.25
C GLY A 172 47.21 37.60 9.57
#